data_8e144270e11ccae79decb659fa3ebba6
#
_entry.id   8e144270e11ccae79decb659fa3ebba6
#
_cell.length_a   1.000
_cell.length_b   1.000
_cell.length_c   1.000
_cell.angle_alpha   90.00
_cell.angle_beta   90.00
_cell.angle_gamma   90.00
#
_symmetry.space_group_name_H-M   'P 1'
#
loop_
_entity.id
_entity.type
_entity.pdbx_description
1 polymer ?
#
loop_
_entity_poly.entity_id
_entity_poly.type
_entity_poly.pdbx_seq_one_letter_code
_entity_poly.pdbx_strand_id
1 'polypeptide(L)'
;MAEKTYHEQERNKCILELRRLQSELPKFLKDYFRGIEYSTAPRTQIAYATDLKTFFEYIKDTNSMYKNTDIHDIDLGILSRLNAQDIEEYLDYLKLYTKNGHELANDERAIKRKLSALRSMYHYYHKNRIIKENPVTQVDLPKIHKKQIIRLDDEEVGELLNVVESGDHLTKKQSECHDKLKVRD
;
A
#
# COMPACT_ATOMS: atom_id res chain seq x y z
N MET A 1 0.82 35.17 10.40
CA MET A 1 0.55 34.02 9.48
C MET A 1 -0.53 33.19 10.14
N ALA A 2 -1.63 32.90 9.41
CA ALA A 2 -2.70 32.07 9.96
C ALA A 2 -2.16 30.65 10.24
N GLU A 3 -2.49 30.10 11.38
CA GLU A 3 -2.11 28.75 11.80
C GLU A 3 -2.86 27.76 10.89
N LYS A 4 -2.12 26.84 10.26
CA LYS A 4 -2.72 25.86 9.34
C LYS A 4 -3.63 24.92 10.11
N THR A 5 -4.79 24.62 9.56
CA THR A 5 -5.69 23.63 10.15
C THR A 5 -5.04 22.23 10.16
N TYR A 6 -5.50 21.35 11.05
CA TYR A 6 -5.04 19.97 11.12
C TYR A 6 -5.11 19.26 9.76
N HIS A 7 -6.21 19.45 9.02
CA HIS A 7 -6.39 18.85 7.70
C HIS A 7 -5.39 19.35 6.66
N GLU A 8 -5.04 20.62 6.70
CA GLU A 8 -4.01 21.19 5.81
C GLU A 8 -2.62 20.66 6.15
N GLN A 9 -2.31 20.50 7.44
CA GLN A 9 -1.04 19.94 7.89
C GLN A 9 -0.90 18.48 7.43
N GLU A 10 -1.94 17.65 7.60
CA GLU A 10 -1.95 16.25 7.16
C GLU A 10 -1.85 16.14 5.62
N ARG A 11 -2.56 16.98 4.88
CA ARG A 11 -2.44 17.03 3.42
C ARG A 11 -1.01 17.37 2.99
N ASN A 12 -0.39 18.35 3.61
CA ASN A 12 0.98 18.76 3.30
C ASN A 12 1.99 17.64 3.59
N LYS A 13 1.84 16.93 4.72
CA LYS A 13 2.64 15.74 5.04
C LYS A 13 2.51 14.67 3.97
N CYS A 14 1.29 14.36 3.53
CA CYS A 14 1.04 13.40 2.47
C CYS A 14 1.71 13.80 1.16
N ILE A 15 1.66 15.08 0.78
CA ILE A 15 2.31 15.58 -0.44
C ILE A 15 3.82 15.43 -0.36
N LEU A 16 4.44 15.76 0.78
CA LEU A 16 5.88 15.63 0.97
C LEU A 16 6.32 14.15 0.91
N GLU A 17 5.58 13.28 1.59
CA GLU A 17 5.85 11.84 1.57
C GLU A 17 5.70 11.25 0.16
N LEU A 18 4.65 11.64 -0.57
CA LEU A 18 4.47 11.20 -1.95
C LEU A 18 5.64 11.65 -2.85
N ARG A 19 6.11 12.89 -2.70
CA ARG A 19 7.27 13.40 -3.45
C ARG A 19 8.54 12.62 -3.14
N ARG A 20 8.75 12.27 -1.86
CA ARG A 20 9.87 11.42 -1.43
C ARG A 20 9.80 10.05 -2.10
N LEU A 21 8.65 9.38 -2.05
CA LEU A 21 8.47 8.07 -2.71
C LEU A 21 8.64 8.15 -4.23
N GLN A 22 8.16 9.21 -4.87
CA GLN A 22 8.33 9.41 -6.32
C GLN A 22 9.80 9.58 -6.74
N SER A 23 10.68 10.07 -5.85
CA SER A 23 12.11 10.14 -6.15
C SER A 23 12.81 8.78 -6.16
N GLU A 24 12.18 7.76 -5.56
CA GLU A 24 12.66 6.38 -5.50
C GLU A 24 12.02 5.48 -6.59
N LEU A 25 11.17 6.04 -7.43
CA LEU A 25 10.40 5.35 -8.46
C LEU A 25 10.89 5.71 -9.88
N PRO A 26 10.58 4.90 -10.91
CA PRO A 26 10.86 5.25 -12.29
C PRO A 26 10.32 6.62 -12.68
N LYS A 27 11.11 7.40 -13.42
CA LYS A 27 10.80 8.78 -13.82
C LYS A 27 9.43 8.94 -14.48
N PHE A 28 9.06 7.97 -15.31
CA PHE A 28 7.80 8.03 -16.04
C PHE A 28 6.57 8.00 -15.12
N LEU A 29 6.66 7.45 -13.91
CA LEU A 29 5.53 7.41 -12.97
C LEU A 29 5.09 8.79 -12.47
N LYS A 30 5.91 9.83 -12.65
CA LYS A 30 5.50 11.21 -12.33
C LYS A 30 4.25 11.63 -13.11
N ASP A 31 4.16 11.23 -14.39
CA ASP A 31 3.00 11.55 -15.22
C ASP A 31 1.75 10.79 -14.78
N TYR A 32 1.92 9.53 -14.38
CA TYR A 32 0.85 8.74 -13.79
C TYR A 32 0.31 9.39 -12.51
N PHE A 33 1.16 9.72 -11.55
CA PHE A 33 0.72 10.34 -10.29
C PHE A 33 0.07 11.70 -10.51
N ARG A 34 0.54 12.50 -11.45
CA ARG A 34 -0.11 13.74 -11.86
C ARG A 34 -1.50 13.47 -12.45
N GLY A 35 -1.62 12.42 -13.26
CA GLY A 35 -2.88 12.04 -13.90
C GLY A 35 -3.97 11.57 -12.94
N ILE A 36 -3.60 11.00 -11.78
CA ILE A 36 -4.54 10.53 -10.76
C ILE A 36 -4.72 11.50 -9.58
N GLU A 37 -4.03 12.65 -9.57
CA GLU A 37 -3.99 13.57 -8.43
C GLU A 37 -5.37 14.02 -7.98
N TYR A 38 -6.26 14.35 -8.92
CA TYR A 38 -7.60 14.86 -8.62
C TYR A 38 -8.64 13.76 -8.40
N SER A 39 -8.38 12.54 -8.83
CA SER A 39 -9.32 11.42 -8.74
C SER A 39 -9.03 10.46 -7.58
N THR A 40 -7.87 10.61 -6.92
CA THR A 40 -7.39 9.66 -5.92
C THR A 40 -6.92 10.39 -4.67
N ALA A 41 -7.41 9.94 -3.50
CA ALA A 41 -7.03 10.53 -2.22
C ALA A 41 -5.50 10.45 -1.98
N PRO A 42 -4.86 11.46 -1.37
CA PRO A 42 -3.41 11.50 -1.16
C PRO A 42 -2.84 10.26 -0.44
N ARG A 43 -3.54 9.74 0.56
CA ARG A 43 -3.12 8.50 1.26
C ARG A 43 -3.16 7.28 0.34
N THR A 44 -4.11 7.21 -0.59
CA THR A 44 -4.17 6.14 -1.59
C THR A 44 -3.03 6.26 -2.59
N GLN A 45 -2.66 7.48 -2.99
CA GLN A 45 -1.50 7.70 -3.87
C GLN A 45 -0.20 7.25 -3.20
N ILE A 46 -0.01 7.52 -1.89
CA ILE A 46 1.14 7.01 -1.11
C ILE A 46 1.15 5.48 -1.09
N ALA A 47 0.00 4.86 -0.83
CA ALA A 47 -0.11 3.40 -0.86
C ALA A 47 0.24 2.83 -2.24
N TYR A 48 -0.25 3.45 -3.32
CA TYR A 48 0.12 3.06 -4.68
C TYR A 48 1.61 3.25 -4.97
N ALA A 49 2.21 4.36 -4.54
CA ALA A 49 3.65 4.58 -4.69
C ALA A 49 4.48 3.50 -3.98
N THR A 50 4.09 3.13 -2.76
CA THR A 50 4.74 2.06 -2.00
C THR A 50 4.59 0.69 -2.67
N ASP A 51 3.40 0.39 -3.19
CA ASP A 51 3.13 -0.88 -3.88
C ASP A 51 3.86 -0.97 -5.22
N LEU A 52 3.90 0.11 -5.99
CA LEU A 52 4.65 0.20 -7.24
C LEU A 52 6.16 0.12 -7.00
N LYS A 53 6.66 0.69 -5.90
CA LYS A 53 8.07 0.51 -5.51
C LYS A 53 8.41 -0.96 -5.32
N THR A 54 7.59 -1.71 -4.60
CA THR A 54 7.78 -3.16 -4.40
C THR A 54 7.78 -3.91 -5.74
N PHE A 55 6.92 -3.51 -6.68
CA PHE A 55 6.89 -4.10 -8.01
C PHE A 55 8.17 -3.83 -8.81
N PHE A 56 8.67 -2.60 -8.83
CA PHE A 56 9.90 -2.28 -9.57
C PHE A 56 11.16 -2.84 -8.90
N GLU A 57 11.16 -3.01 -7.57
CA GLU A 57 12.19 -3.78 -6.86
C GLU A 57 12.20 -5.23 -7.35
N TYR A 58 11.03 -5.90 -7.40
CA TYR A 58 10.90 -7.25 -7.94
C TYR A 58 11.40 -7.35 -9.39
N ILE A 59 11.00 -6.43 -10.27
CA ILE A 59 11.47 -6.41 -11.66
C ILE A 59 12.99 -6.27 -11.72
N LYS A 60 13.60 -5.41 -10.90
CA LYS A 60 15.05 -5.25 -10.86
C LYS A 60 15.75 -6.54 -10.42
N ASP A 61 15.18 -7.25 -9.44
CA ASP A 61 15.80 -8.44 -8.86
C ASP A 61 15.67 -9.67 -9.77
N THR A 62 14.56 -9.79 -10.50
CA THR A 62 14.25 -10.98 -11.30
C THR A 62 14.60 -10.82 -12.77
N ASN A 63 14.56 -9.61 -13.32
CA ASN A 63 14.84 -9.38 -14.73
C ASN A 63 16.29 -8.99 -14.98
N SER A 64 17.02 -9.86 -15.68
CA SER A 64 18.46 -9.67 -15.96
C SER A 64 18.79 -8.37 -16.69
N MET A 65 17.86 -7.83 -17.48
CA MET A 65 18.02 -6.56 -18.20
C MET A 65 18.12 -5.37 -17.25
N TYR A 66 17.44 -5.42 -16.10
CA TYR A 66 17.36 -4.31 -15.15
C TYR A 66 18.20 -4.50 -13.88
N LYS A 67 18.87 -5.66 -13.73
CA LYS A 67 19.65 -6.01 -12.53
C LYS A 67 20.66 -4.94 -12.11
N ASN A 68 21.30 -4.29 -13.09
CA ASN A 68 22.31 -3.25 -12.87
C ASN A 68 21.78 -1.83 -13.11
N THR A 69 20.47 -1.68 -13.37
CA THR A 69 19.83 -0.39 -13.61
C THR A 69 19.26 0.17 -12.31
N ASP A 70 19.42 1.47 -12.08
CA ASP A 70 18.72 2.11 -10.99
C ASP A 70 17.20 2.07 -11.25
N ILE A 71 16.39 1.85 -10.21
CA ILE A 71 14.92 1.82 -10.34
C ILE A 71 14.41 3.10 -11.00
N HIS A 72 15.02 4.25 -10.67
CA HIS A 72 14.66 5.54 -11.22
C HIS A 72 14.85 5.64 -12.74
N ASP A 73 15.80 4.88 -13.29
CA ASP A 73 16.15 4.90 -14.71
C ASP A 73 15.49 3.77 -15.53
N ILE A 74 14.65 2.95 -14.90
CA ILE A 74 13.83 1.98 -15.63
C ILE A 74 12.93 2.74 -16.62
N ASP A 75 12.98 2.35 -17.91
CA ASP A 75 12.22 2.98 -18.97
C ASP A 75 10.74 2.52 -19.01
N LEU A 76 9.88 3.36 -19.57
CA LEU A 76 8.45 3.06 -19.73
C LEU A 76 8.21 1.83 -20.61
N GLY A 77 9.12 1.49 -21.53
CA GLY A 77 9.02 0.33 -22.40
C GLY A 77 8.88 -0.99 -21.66
N ILE A 78 9.26 -1.06 -20.37
CA ILE A 78 9.03 -2.23 -19.52
C ILE A 78 7.56 -2.61 -19.48
N LEU A 79 6.64 -1.66 -19.44
CA LEU A 79 5.20 -1.93 -19.34
C LEU A 79 4.65 -2.68 -20.57
N SER A 80 5.27 -2.48 -21.74
CA SER A 80 4.90 -3.17 -22.99
C SER A 80 5.60 -4.52 -23.16
N ARG A 81 6.63 -4.81 -22.38
CA ARG A 81 7.37 -6.08 -22.43
C ARG A 81 6.80 -7.13 -21.49
N LEU A 82 6.11 -6.70 -20.45
CA LEU A 82 5.50 -7.60 -19.48
C LEU A 82 4.16 -8.12 -20.00
N ASN A 83 3.92 -9.40 -19.79
CA ASN A 83 2.68 -10.09 -20.12
C ASN A 83 1.90 -10.47 -18.85
N ALA A 84 0.75 -11.13 -19.00
CA ALA A 84 -0.08 -11.54 -17.87
C ALA A 84 0.62 -12.53 -16.95
N GLN A 85 1.41 -13.46 -17.51
CA GLN A 85 2.16 -14.45 -16.74
C GLN A 85 3.22 -13.78 -15.84
N ASP A 86 3.93 -12.75 -16.32
CA ASP A 86 4.91 -12.01 -15.51
C ASP A 86 4.24 -11.35 -14.28
N ILE A 87 3.00 -10.90 -14.47
CA ILE A 87 2.21 -10.32 -13.35
C ILE A 87 1.77 -11.41 -12.38
N GLU A 88 1.37 -12.59 -12.87
CA GLU A 88 1.01 -13.73 -12.01
C GLU A 88 2.22 -14.22 -11.21
N GLU A 89 3.40 -14.31 -11.81
CA GLU A 89 4.66 -14.63 -11.12
C GLU A 89 4.99 -13.60 -10.02
N TYR A 90 4.76 -12.30 -10.29
CA TYR A 90 4.88 -11.29 -9.25
C TYR A 90 3.89 -11.49 -8.10
N LEU A 91 2.63 -11.86 -8.39
CA LEU A 91 1.65 -12.13 -7.33
C LEU A 91 2.03 -13.37 -6.50
N ASP A 92 2.63 -14.38 -7.14
CA ASP A 92 3.15 -15.55 -6.44
C ASP A 92 4.34 -15.19 -5.53
N TYR A 93 5.29 -14.42 -6.05
CA TYR A 93 6.41 -13.86 -5.28
C TYR A 93 5.93 -13.12 -4.03
N LEU A 94 4.83 -12.36 -4.12
CA LEU A 94 4.30 -11.60 -2.99
C LEU A 94 3.79 -12.46 -1.84
N LYS A 95 3.46 -13.72 -2.05
CA LYS A 95 2.98 -14.63 -1.00
C LYS A 95 4.06 -14.82 0.08
N LEU A 96 5.32 -14.93 -0.35
CA LEU A 96 6.47 -15.02 0.55
C LEU A 96 7.72 -14.50 -0.18
N TYR A 97 8.34 -13.46 0.33
CA TYR A 97 9.56 -12.89 -0.24
C TYR A 97 10.47 -12.33 0.85
N THR A 98 11.75 -12.18 0.53
CA THR A 98 12.73 -11.61 1.45
C THR A 98 13.04 -10.18 1.05
N LYS A 99 13.00 -9.24 2.01
CA LYS A 99 13.41 -7.86 1.83
C LYS A 99 14.26 -7.40 3.00
N ASN A 100 15.44 -6.86 2.71
CA ASN A 100 16.40 -6.42 3.74
C ASN A 100 16.74 -7.52 4.78
N GLY A 101 16.80 -8.77 4.36
CA GLY A 101 17.09 -9.91 5.22
C GLY A 101 15.91 -10.40 6.09
N HIS A 102 14.72 -9.83 5.91
CA HIS A 102 13.50 -10.25 6.60
C HIS A 102 12.55 -10.95 5.63
N GLU A 103 12.00 -12.08 6.06
CA GLU A 103 10.90 -12.73 5.34
C GLU A 103 9.60 -11.93 5.53
N LEU A 104 8.94 -11.63 4.44
CA LEU A 104 7.68 -10.91 4.38
C LEU A 104 6.66 -11.76 3.65
N ALA A 105 5.48 -11.91 4.25
CA ALA A 105 4.34 -12.57 3.64
C ALA A 105 3.17 -11.58 3.52
N ASN A 106 2.48 -11.60 2.40
CA ASN A 106 1.27 -10.81 2.22
C ASN A 106 0.04 -11.72 2.27
N ASP A 107 -0.98 -11.26 2.98
CA ASP A 107 -2.31 -11.84 2.89
C ASP A 107 -3.01 -11.49 1.56
N GLU A 108 -4.13 -12.12 1.29
CA GLU A 108 -4.93 -11.93 0.07
C GLU A 108 -5.34 -10.45 -0.12
N ARG A 109 -5.59 -9.72 0.97
CA ARG A 109 -5.97 -8.29 0.93
C ARG A 109 -4.80 -7.41 0.49
N ALA A 110 -3.61 -7.70 1.03
CA ALA A 110 -2.40 -6.97 0.66
C ALA A 110 -2.03 -7.24 -0.82
N ILE A 111 -2.11 -8.49 -1.28
CA ILE A 111 -1.89 -8.86 -2.68
C ILE A 111 -2.90 -8.16 -3.59
N LYS A 112 -4.20 -8.18 -3.23
CA LYS A 112 -5.24 -7.49 -3.99
C LYS A 112 -4.99 -5.99 -4.08
N ARG A 113 -4.55 -5.34 -3.00
CA ARG A 113 -4.22 -3.91 -2.99
C ARG A 113 -3.06 -3.61 -3.94
N LYS A 114 -1.99 -4.42 -3.91
CA LYS A 114 -0.83 -4.29 -4.80
C LYS A 114 -1.22 -4.46 -6.27
N LEU A 115 -2.05 -5.45 -6.57
CA LEU A 115 -2.60 -5.63 -7.92
C LEU A 115 -3.47 -4.45 -8.36
N SER A 116 -4.22 -3.83 -7.42
CA SER A 116 -5.02 -2.64 -7.72
C SER A 116 -4.16 -1.44 -8.09
N ALA A 117 -2.99 -1.27 -7.47
CA ALA A 117 -2.03 -0.23 -7.84
C ALA A 117 -1.50 -0.44 -9.26
N LEU A 118 -1.13 -1.69 -9.62
CA LEU A 118 -0.72 -2.04 -10.99
C LEU A 118 -1.84 -1.81 -12.00
N ARG A 119 -3.07 -2.22 -11.70
CA ARG A 119 -4.23 -1.98 -12.57
C ARG A 119 -4.46 -0.50 -12.82
N SER A 120 -4.34 0.33 -11.79
CA SER A 120 -4.48 1.78 -11.91
C SER A 120 -3.40 2.37 -12.83
N MET A 121 -2.15 1.98 -12.63
CA MET A 121 -1.01 2.42 -13.45
C MET A 121 -1.17 1.99 -14.92
N TYR A 122 -1.41 0.71 -15.18
CA TYR A 122 -1.57 0.19 -16.54
C TYR A 122 -2.80 0.79 -17.22
N HIS A 123 -3.91 0.98 -16.50
CA HIS A 123 -5.10 1.64 -17.03
C HIS A 123 -4.79 3.07 -17.48
N TYR A 124 -4.03 3.84 -16.69
CA TYR A 124 -3.63 5.20 -17.04
C TYR A 124 -2.86 5.23 -18.36
N TYR A 125 -1.83 4.40 -18.52
CA TYR A 125 -1.00 4.39 -19.72
C TYR A 125 -1.75 3.85 -20.94
N HIS A 126 -2.59 2.84 -20.77
CA HIS A 126 -3.41 2.28 -21.83
C HIS A 126 -4.49 3.27 -22.28
N LYS A 127 -5.19 3.92 -21.34
CA LYS A 127 -6.20 4.96 -21.64
C LYS A 127 -5.60 6.13 -22.44
N ASN A 128 -4.38 6.52 -22.13
CA ASN A 128 -3.67 7.58 -22.83
C ASN A 128 -2.96 7.08 -24.12
N ARG A 129 -3.18 5.83 -24.54
CA ARG A 129 -2.61 5.22 -25.75
C ARG A 129 -1.08 5.21 -25.79
N ILE A 130 -0.44 5.23 -24.61
CA ILE A 130 1.02 5.16 -24.45
C ILE A 130 1.48 3.71 -24.59
N ILE A 131 0.69 2.77 -24.07
CA ILE A 131 0.85 1.32 -24.28
C ILE A 131 -0.35 0.78 -25.06
N LYS A 132 -0.10 -0.25 -25.89
CA LYS A 132 -1.14 -0.85 -26.76
C LYS A 132 -2.01 -1.85 -26.00
N GLU A 133 -1.43 -2.59 -25.07
CA GLU A 133 -2.05 -3.68 -24.34
C GLU A 133 -1.98 -3.45 -22.84
N ASN A 134 -2.94 -4.00 -22.11
CA ASN A 134 -2.98 -3.97 -20.65
C ASN A 134 -3.05 -5.41 -20.12
N PRO A 135 -1.90 -6.05 -19.86
CA PRO A 135 -1.85 -7.44 -19.42
C PRO A 135 -2.52 -7.66 -18.05
N VAL A 136 -2.56 -6.63 -17.19
CA VAL A 136 -3.13 -6.75 -15.85
C VAL A 136 -4.64 -7.00 -15.85
N THR A 137 -5.33 -6.73 -16.97
CA THR A 137 -6.77 -7.03 -17.10
C THR A 137 -7.05 -8.52 -17.22
N GLN A 138 -6.07 -9.31 -17.63
CA GLN A 138 -6.19 -10.77 -17.81
C GLN A 138 -5.91 -11.54 -16.50
N VAL A 139 -5.33 -10.87 -15.50
CA VAL A 139 -4.96 -11.48 -14.23
C VAL A 139 -6.14 -11.41 -13.26
N ASP A 140 -6.52 -12.54 -12.68
CA ASP A 140 -7.62 -12.62 -11.74
C ASP A 140 -7.26 -12.00 -10.37
N LEU A 141 -8.27 -11.44 -9.72
CA LEU A 141 -8.13 -10.96 -8.34
C LEU A 141 -8.17 -12.13 -7.36
N PRO A 142 -7.26 -12.17 -6.36
CA PRO A 142 -7.36 -13.14 -5.29
C PRO A 142 -8.74 -13.08 -4.61
N LYS A 143 -9.34 -14.25 -4.39
CA LYS A 143 -10.60 -14.36 -3.62
C LYS A 143 -10.28 -14.06 -2.15
N ILE A 144 -10.93 -13.05 -1.60
CA ILE A 144 -10.77 -12.71 -0.19
C ILE A 144 -11.69 -13.61 0.63
N HIS A 145 -11.10 -14.45 1.46
CA HIS A 145 -11.85 -15.20 2.45
C HIS A 145 -12.33 -14.25 3.55
N LYS A 146 -13.65 -14.27 3.81
CA LYS A 146 -14.22 -13.49 4.91
C LYS A 146 -13.71 -14.09 6.23
N LYS A 147 -12.96 -13.31 7.01
CA LYS A 147 -12.67 -13.70 8.39
C LYS A 147 -14.01 -13.76 9.12
N GLN A 148 -14.21 -14.84 9.88
CA GLN A 148 -15.34 -14.93 10.78
C GLN A 148 -15.28 -13.75 11.76
N ILE A 149 -16.35 -12.99 11.84
CA ILE A 149 -16.44 -11.89 12.80
C ILE A 149 -16.63 -12.55 14.16
N ILE A 150 -15.62 -12.49 15.01
CA ILE A 150 -15.75 -12.86 16.42
C ILE A 150 -16.56 -11.73 17.05
N ARG A 151 -17.75 -12.08 17.53
CA ARG A 151 -18.60 -11.17 18.29
C ARG A 151 -18.42 -11.54 19.76
N LEU A 152 -18.26 -10.57 20.59
CA LEU A 152 -18.31 -10.75 22.03
C LEU A 152 -19.73 -11.14 22.40
N ASP A 153 -19.88 -12.09 23.28
CA ASP A 153 -21.16 -12.38 23.92
C ASP A 153 -21.43 -11.40 25.10
N ASP A 154 -22.57 -11.49 25.71
CA ASP A 154 -22.96 -10.54 26.77
C ASP A 154 -22.07 -10.64 28.02
N GLU A 155 -21.53 -11.83 28.32
CA GLU A 155 -20.59 -12.05 29.41
C GLU A 155 -19.24 -11.43 29.12
N GLU A 156 -18.70 -11.67 27.92
CA GLU A 156 -17.43 -11.08 27.46
C GLU A 156 -17.50 -9.54 27.36
N VAL A 157 -18.66 -8.99 26.97
CA VAL A 157 -18.89 -7.53 27.01
C VAL A 157 -18.86 -7.02 28.45
N GLY A 158 -19.51 -7.74 29.39
CA GLY A 158 -19.51 -7.41 30.81
C GLY A 158 -18.07 -7.41 31.39
N GLU A 159 -17.31 -8.45 31.10
CA GLU A 159 -15.89 -8.52 31.51
C GLU A 159 -15.06 -7.37 30.92
N LEU A 160 -15.23 -7.07 29.63
CA LEU A 160 -14.54 -5.96 28.99
C LEU A 160 -14.83 -4.62 29.66
N LEU A 161 -16.10 -4.37 29.98
CA LEU A 161 -16.51 -3.14 30.69
C LEU A 161 -15.92 -3.07 32.08
N ASN A 162 -15.95 -4.18 32.83
CA ASN A 162 -15.33 -4.26 34.14
C ASN A 162 -13.81 -3.98 34.10
N VAL A 163 -13.09 -4.54 33.13
CA VAL A 163 -11.65 -4.28 32.94
C VAL A 163 -11.39 -2.82 32.57
N VAL A 164 -12.26 -2.21 31.77
CA VAL A 164 -12.14 -0.79 31.42
C VAL A 164 -12.37 0.11 32.64
N GLU A 165 -13.30 -0.24 33.53
CA GLU A 165 -13.61 0.53 34.75
C GLU A 165 -12.54 0.32 35.84
N SER A 166 -12.17 -0.92 36.12
CA SER A 166 -11.22 -1.26 37.16
C SER A 166 -9.76 -0.95 36.79
N GLY A 167 -9.43 -1.07 35.51
CA GLY A 167 -8.05 -1.02 35.03
C GLY A 167 -7.26 -2.30 35.26
N ASP A 168 -7.92 -3.41 35.66
CA ASP A 168 -7.27 -4.69 35.90
C ASP A 168 -6.81 -5.32 34.58
N HIS A 169 -5.71 -6.09 34.63
CA HIS A 169 -5.14 -6.80 33.48
C HIS A 169 -4.65 -5.92 32.30
N LEU A 170 -4.57 -4.60 32.49
CA LEU A 170 -4.04 -3.70 31.48
C LEU A 170 -2.50 -3.82 31.39
N THR A 171 -1.97 -3.75 30.18
CA THR A 171 -0.54 -3.58 30.00
C THR A 171 -0.09 -2.22 30.53
N LYS A 172 1.18 -2.07 30.91
CA LYS A 172 1.73 -0.81 31.44
C LYS A 172 1.36 0.42 30.58
N LYS A 173 1.41 0.27 29.27
CA LYS A 173 1.05 1.34 28.32
C LYS A 173 -0.44 1.64 28.30
N GLN A 174 -1.28 0.63 28.45
CA GLN A 174 -2.74 0.77 28.55
C GLN A 174 -3.15 1.41 29.89
N SER A 175 -2.49 1.05 30.99
CA SER A 175 -2.70 1.65 32.30
C SER A 175 -2.40 3.15 32.31
N GLU A 176 -1.27 3.57 31.69
CA GLU A 176 -0.94 4.98 31.53
C GLU A 176 -1.99 5.78 30.74
N CYS A 177 -2.63 5.15 29.75
CA CYS A 177 -3.73 5.77 28.99
C CYS A 177 -5.01 5.83 29.83
N HIS A 178 -5.33 4.75 30.54
CA HIS A 178 -6.51 4.64 31.40
C HIS A 178 -6.49 5.70 32.51
N ASP A 179 -5.36 5.87 33.19
CA ASP A 179 -5.21 6.87 34.23
C ASP A 179 -5.37 8.31 33.72
N LYS A 180 -4.89 8.59 32.49
CA LYS A 180 -5.10 9.89 31.83
C LYS A 180 -6.56 10.17 31.45
N LEU A 181 -7.35 9.15 31.19
CA LEU A 181 -8.76 9.28 30.86
C LEU A 181 -9.60 9.48 32.14
N LYS A 182 -9.31 8.78 33.24
CA LYS A 182 -9.97 8.97 34.55
C LYS A 182 -9.84 10.38 35.16
N VAL A 183 -8.79 11.11 34.78
CA VAL A 183 -8.55 12.50 35.27
C VAL A 183 -9.39 13.52 34.48
N ARG A 184 -10.15 13.10 33.48
CA ARG A 184 -10.89 14.00 32.56
C ARG A 184 -12.39 14.09 32.87
N ASP A 185 -12.92 13.26 33.73
CA ASP A 185 -14.28 13.28 34.30
C ASP A 185 -14.26 13.89 35.71
#